data_0a74f46412897e07129aef42439c80b6
#
_entry.id   0a74f46412897e07129aef42439c80b6
#
_cell.length_a   1.000
_cell.length_b   1.000
_cell.length_c   1.000
_cell.angle_alpha   90.00
_cell.angle_beta   90.00
_cell.angle_gamma   90.00
#
_symmetry.space_group_name_H-M   'P 1'
#
loop_
_entity.id
_entity.type
_entity.pdbx_description
1 polymer ?
#
loop_
_entity_poly.entity_id
_entity_poly.type
_entity_poly.pdbx_seq_one_letter_code
_entity_poly.pdbx_strand_id
1 'polypeptide(L)'
;LDSIRSANVAGIEEGGITQKIGAYQAQTSQGNITFIDTPGHAAFTEVRARGANSTDIVILVVAADDGLQPQTEEAISHTKAAGVPMVVAINKMDTEGADPEKVKSELASKEVVPEDWGGETQCIQISALKGDGVESLLEAVSLEAEVLDLKAFYNGPAHGVVLDSSTEKGQGAVATVLVKEGTLKISDYVLVGEQTKRIRSLLDENGNQLKEAGPSVPVLISGLDTPPKAGEEFVVVENEKMAKEISSERAKKSREIRLARQQITNLENLFDSELSNHTIS
;
A
#
# COMPACT_ATOMS: atom_id res chain seq x y z
N LEU A 1 10.76 9.15 -5.55
CA LEU A 1 11.10 8.48 -4.30
C LEU A 1 12.62 8.41 -4.07
N ASP A 2 13.41 7.98 -5.07
CA ASP A 2 14.87 7.94 -4.97
C ASP A 2 15.48 9.29 -4.59
N SER A 3 14.90 10.40 -5.06
CA SER A 3 15.30 11.76 -4.68
C SER A 3 15.06 12.04 -3.19
N ILE A 4 13.97 11.53 -2.61
CA ILE A 4 13.67 11.66 -1.17
C ILE A 4 14.61 10.78 -0.34
N ARG A 5 14.89 9.56 -0.79
CA ARG A 5 15.75 8.59 -0.10
C ARG A 5 17.24 8.91 -0.21
N SER A 6 17.63 9.79 -1.13
CA SER A 6 19.03 9.96 -1.56
C SER A 6 19.67 8.63 -1.97
N ALA A 7 18.90 7.77 -2.63
CA ALA A 7 19.26 6.42 -3.08
C ALA A 7 18.94 6.24 -4.57
N ASN A 8 19.49 5.20 -5.18
CA ASN A 8 19.23 4.86 -6.58
C ASN A 8 18.67 3.42 -6.67
N VAL A 9 17.44 3.25 -6.19
CA VAL A 9 16.76 1.94 -6.19
C VAL A 9 16.26 1.61 -7.60
N ALA A 10 15.75 2.61 -8.33
CA ALA A 10 15.32 2.42 -9.72
C ALA A 10 16.41 1.89 -10.64
N GLY A 11 17.69 2.19 -10.38
CA GLY A 11 18.82 1.68 -11.14
C GLY A 11 19.17 0.20 -10.86
N ILE A 12 18.62 -0.38 -9.79
CA ILE A 12 18.89 -1.75 -9.34
C ILE A 12 17.72 -2.68 -9.72
N GLU A 13 16.51 -2.16 -9.87
CA GLU A 13 15.34 -2.94 -10.26
C GLU A 13 15.38 -3.34 -11.74
N GLU A 14 14.95 -4.57 -12.05
CA GLU A 14 14.85 -5.06 -13.42
C GLU A 14 13.92 -4.17 -14.26
N GLY A 15 14.46 -3.54 -15.29
CA GLY A 15 13.74 -2.62 -16.16
C GLY A 15 13.58 -1.19 -15.61
N GLY A 16 14.15 -0.86 -14.45
CA GLY A 16 14.09 0.49 -13.86
C GLY A 16 12.69 0.93 -13.41
N ILE A 17 11.80 -0.03 -13.15
CA ILE A 17 10.43 0.22 -12.73
C ILE A 17 10.10 -0.54 -11.44
N THR A 18 9.31 0.06 -10.57
CA THR A 18 8.81 -0.58 -9.35
C THR A 18 7.86 -1.73 -9.72
N GLN A 19 8.19 -2.95 -9.29
CA GLN A 19 7.40 -4.15 -9.56
C GLN A 19 6.77 -4.74 -8.30
N LYS A 20 7.26 -4.37 -7.13
CA LYS A 20 6.75 -4.82 -5.82
C LYS A 20 6.33 -3.61 -4.99
N ILE A 21 5.48 -3.83 -4.00
CA ILE A 21 5.22 -2.78 -3.01
C ILE A 21 6.50 -2.57 -2.20
N GLY A 22 7.11 -1.41 -2.35
CA GLY A 22 8.19 -0.94 -1.51
C GLY A 22 7.62 -0.11 -0.35
N ALA A 23 8.08 -0.36 0.87
CA ALA A 23 7.77 0.52 1.99
C ALA A 23 9.05 0.88 2.70
N TYR A 24 9.23 2.16 2.98
CA TYR A 24 10.42 2.66 3.65
C TYR A 24 10.11 3.92 4.44
N GLN A 25 10.91 4.18 5.45
CA GLN A 25 10.81 5.37 6.29
C GLN A 25 11.87 6.39 5.89
N ALA A 26 11.42 7.60 5.57
CA ALA A 26 12.31 8.73 5.31
C ALA A 26 12.28 9.71 6.48
N GLN A 27 13.46 10.17 6.90
CA GLN A 27 13.59 11.23 7.87
C GLN A 27 13.50 12.57 7.16
N THR A 28 12.52 13.37 7.54
CA THR A 28 12.31 14.72 7.00
C THR A 28 12.53 15.78 8.07
N SER A 29 12.57 17.06 7.68
CA SER A 29 12.64 18.19 8.62
C SER A 29 11.43 18.24 9.59
N GLN A 30 10.32 17.65 9.21
CA GLN A 30 9.05 17.61 9.96
C GLN A 30 8.88 16.31 10.77
N GLY A 31 9.80 15.35 10.67
CA GLY A 31 9.73 14.05 11.32
C GLY A 31 9.87 12.88 10.35
N ASN A 32 9.57 11.68 10.81
CA ASN A 32 9.64 10.48 9.98
C ASN A 32 8.34 10.29 9.20
N ILE A 33 8.45 10.13 7.90
CA ILE A 33 7.33 9.80 7.02
C ILE A 33 7.58 8.44 6.40
N THR A 34 6.58 7.56 6.44
CA THR A 34 6.64 6.26 5.78
C THR A 34 6.01 6.34 4.41
N PHE A 35 6.79 6.03 3.40
CA PHE A 35 6.36 5.98 2.01
C PHE A 35 6.06 4.55 1.61
N ILE A 36 4.93 4.35 0.94
CA ILE A 36 4.58 3.09 0.27
C ILE A 36 4.62 3.35 -1.23
N ASP A 37 5.58 2.72 -1.89
CA ASP A 37 5.72 2.79 -3.34
C ASP A 37 4.90 1.69 -4.01
N THR A 38 4.07 2.08 -4.97
CA THR A 38 3.22 1.15 -5.71
C THR A 38 3.56 1.17 -7.19
N PRO A 39 3.61 0.01 -7.86
CA PRO A 39 3.87 -0.05 -9.30
C PRO A 39 2.84 0.75 -10.10
N GLY A 40 3.31 1.59 -11.02
CA GLY A 40 2.45 2.41 -11.88
C GLY A 40 1.77 1.67 -13.03
N HIS A 41 2.23 0.45 -13.37
CA HIS A 41 1.76 -0.28 -14.54
C HIS A 41 0.31 -0.79 -14.40
N ALA A 42 -0.45 -0.81 -15.52
CA ALA A 42 -1.88 -1.20 -15.52
C ALA A 42 -2.15 -2.60 -14.91
N ALA A 43 -1.18 -3.53 -15.02
CA ALA A 43 -1.30 -4.86 -14.42
C ALA A 43 -1.40 -4.88 -12.88
N PHE A 44 -1.13 -3.76 -12.20
CA PHE A 44 -1.04 -3.66 -10.74
C PHE A 44 -2.17 -2.84 -10.10
N THR A 45 -3.35 -2.81 -10.70
CA THR A 45 -4.54 -2.10 -10.19
C THR A 45 -4.88 -2.44 -8.74
N GLU A 46 -4.91 -3.74 -8.39
CA GLU A 46 -5.19 -4.18 -7.02
C GLU A 46 -4.13 -3.71 -6.01
N VAL A 47 -2.87 -3.59 -6.45
CA VAL A 47 -1.75 -3.13 -5.63
C VAL A 47 -1.92 -1.66 -5.28
N ARG A 48 -2.30 -0.82 -6.27
CA ARG A 48 -2.59 0.61 -6.06
C ARG A 48 -3.78 0.82 -5.13
N ALA A 49 -4.87 0.07 -5.34
CA ALA A 49 -6.04 0.14 -4.47
C ALA A 49 -5.70 -0.23 -3.02
N ARG A 50 -4.85 -1.24 -2.79
CA ARG A 50 -4.36 -1.62 -1.46
C ARG A 50 -3.46 -0.55 -0.86
N GLY A 51 -2.56 0.02 -1.65
CA GLY A 51 -1.72 1.13 -1.24
C GLY A 51 -2.58 2.27 -0.69
N ALA A 52 -3.55 2.76 -1.45
CA ALA A 52 -4.45 3.82 -1.04
C ALA A 52 -5.23 3.49 0.25
N ASN A 53 -5.74 2.26 0.40
CA ASN A 53 -6.44 1.83 1.62
C ASN A 53 -5.52 1.67 2.86
N SER A 54 -4.21 1.63 2.66
CA SER A 54 -3.24 1.41 3.73
C SER A 54 -2.54 2.67 4.18
N THR A 55 -2.72 3.79 3.46
CA THR A 55 -2.08 5.08 3.68
C THR A 55 -3.04 6.13 4.23
N ASP A 56 -2.50 7.18 4.81
CA ASP A 56 -3.26 8.32 5.33
C ASP A 56 -3.35 9.45 4.29
N ILE A 57 -2.35 9.55 3.40
CA ILE A 57 -2.24 10.57 2.34
C ILE A 57 -1.71 9.89 1.07
N VAL A 58 -2.21 10.29 -0.07
CA VAL A 58 -1.71 9.83 -1.38
C VAL A 58 -0.96 10.96 -2.06
N ILE A 59 0.25 10.69 -2.54
CA ILE A 59 0.99 11.57 -3.43
C ILE A 59 0.78 11.08 -4.86
N LEU A 60 0.05 11.83 -5.66
CA LEU A 60 -0.16 11.56 -7.08
C LEU A 60 0.93 12.26 -7.89
N VAL A 61 1.76 11.49 -8.58
CA VAL A 61 2.83 12.03 -9.41
C VAL A 61 2.39 12.09 -10.87
N VAL A 62 2.41 13.29 -11.45
CA VAL A 62 2.03 13.54 -12.85
C VAL A 62 3.19 14.23 -13.55
N ALA A 63 3.56 13.77 -14.73
CA ALA A 63 4.59 14.39 -15.53
C ALA A 63 4.03 15.64 -16.26
N ALA A 64 4.72 16.77 -16.14
CA ALA A 64 4.28 18.04 -16.71
C ALA A 64 4.33 18.08 -18.25
N ASP A 65 5.13 17.24 -18.87
CA ASP A 65 5.29 17.08 -20.31
C ASP A 65 4.22 16.16 -20.94
N ASP A 66 3.76 15.15 -20.19
CA ASP A 66 2.84 14.12 -20.68
C ASP A 66 1.36 14.41 -20.32
N GLY A 67 1.10 15.04 -19.17
CA GLY A 67 -0.24 15.23 -18.62
C GLY A 67 -0.82 13.96 -17.97
N LEU A 68 -2.16 13.91 -17.83
CA LEU A 68 -2.83 12.76 -17.23
C LEU A 68 -2.85 11.57 -18.17
N GLN A 69 -2.34 10.46 -17.68
CA GLN A 69 -2.37 9.16 -18.36
C GLN A 69 -3.55 8.30 -17.81
N PRO A 70 -4.02 7.27 -18.53
CA PRO A 70 -5.10 6.41 -18.05
C PRO A 70 -4.83 5.80 -16.66
N GLN A 71 -3.58 5.47 -16.35
CA GLN A 71 -3.17 4.96 -15.04
C GLN A 71 -3.28 6.02 -13.93
N THR A 72 -3.06 7.29 -14.29
CA THR A 72 -3.25 8.43 -13.38
C THR A 72 -4.73 8.61 -13.05
N GLU A 73 -5.62 8.50 -14.03
CA GLU A 73 -7.06 8.57 -13.82
C GLU A 73 -7.56 7.43 -12.93
N GLU A 74 -7.03 6.23 -13.13
CA GLU A 74 -7.31 5.07 -12.28
C GLU A 74 -6.84 5.31 -10.82
N ALA A 75 -5.63 5.85 -10.63
CA ALA A 75 -5.11 6.18 -9.31
C ALA A 75 -5.97 7.23 -8.59
N ILE A 76 -6.45 8.26 -9.30
CA ILE A 76 -7.40 9.25 -8.77
C ILE A 76 -8.68 8.55 -8.31
N SER A 77 -9.23 7.64 -9.12
CA SER A 77 -10.45 6.91 -8.78
C SER A 77 -10.28 6.04 -7.54
N HIS A 78 -9.15 5.35 -7.39
CA HIS A 78 -8.84 4.55 -6.21
C HIS A 78 -8.67 5.41 -4.95
N THR A 79 -7.99 6.55 -5.07
CA THR A 79 -7.79 7.48 -3.95
C THR A 79 -9.11 8.05 -3.46
N LYS A 80 -9.99 8.47 -4.39
CA LYS A 80 -11.34 8.94 -4.06
C LYS A 80 -12.19 7.84 -3.42
N ALA A 81 -12.13 6.63 -3.95
CA ALA A 81 -12.86 5.48 -3.39
C ALA A 81 -12.40 5.11 -1.98
N ALA A 82 -11.10 5.27 -1.69
CA ALA A 82 -10.53 5.07 -0.37
C ALA A 82 -10.85 6.23 0.61
N GLY A 83 -11.31 7.37 0.11
CA GLY A 83 -11.57 8.56 0.93
C GLY A 83 -10.32 9.20 1.54
N VAL A 84 -9.17 9.01 0.90
CA VAL A 84 -7.86 9.48 1.36
C VAL A 84 -7.54 10.81 0.67
N PRO A 85 -7.07 11.84 1.40
CA PRO A 85 -6.64 13.10 0.79
C PRO A 85 -5.45 12.90 -0.14
N MET A 86 -5.35 13.82 -1.12
CA MET A 86 -4.37 13.74 -2.19
C MET A 86 -3.55 15.01 -2.27
N VAL A 87 -2.23 14.87 -2.37
CA VAL A 87 -1.30 15.92 -2.77
C VAL A 87 -0.78 15.57 -4.16
N VAL A 88 -0.78 16.50 -5.09
CA VAL A 88 -0.30 16.29 -6.47
C VAL A 88 1.11 16.83 -6.63
N ALA A 89 2.01 15.99 -7.09
CA ALA A 89 3.37 16.35 -7.49
C ALA A 89 3.45 16.44 -9.02
N ILE A 90 3.51 17.65 -9.57
CA ILE A 90 3.71 17.89 -11.00
C ILE A 90 5.21 17.80 -11.26
N ASN A 91 5.66 16.67 -11.77
CA ASN A 91 7.08 16.34 -11.96
C ASN A 91 7.59 16.69 -13.36
N LYS A 92 8.90 16.59 -13.53
CA LYS A 92 9.64 16.91 -14.78
C LYS A 92 9.54 18.40 -15.19
N MET A 93 9.49 19.30 -14.22
CA MET A 93 9.50 20.75 -14.50
C MET A 93 10.78 21.25 -15.18
N ASP A 94 11.83 20.41 -15.23
CA ASP A 94 13.09 20.67 -15.93
C ASP A 94 13.07 20.33 -17.42
N THR A 95 11.99 19.76 -17.93
CA THR A 95 11.86 19.30 -19.33
C THR A 95 11.32 20.43 -20.22
N GLU A 96 11.84 20.54 -21.46
CA GLU A 96 11.25 21.42 -22.47
C GLU A 96 9.83 20.95 -22.82
N GLY A 97 8.84 21.82 -22.69
CA GLY A 97 7.43 21.49 -22.91
C GLY A 97 6.65 21.16 -21.64
N ALA A 98 7.25 21.31 -20.45
CA ALA A 98 6.54 21.22 -19.18
C ALA A 98 5.41 22.29 -19.12
N ASP A 99 4.17 21.83 -18.98
CA ASP A 99 2.97 22.69 -18.89
C ASP A 99 2.15 22.33 -17.64
N PRO A 100 2.46 22.92 -16.48
CA PRO A 100 1.74 22.65 -15.25
C PRO A 100 0.29 23.11 -15.28
N GLU A 101 -0.04 24.17 -16.04
CA GLU A 101 -1.42 24.68 -16.13
C GLU A 101 -2.32 23.73 -16.92
N LYS A 102 -1.78 23.08 -17.96
CA LYS A 102 -2.47 21.99 -18.66
C LYS A 102 -2.78 20.84 -17.70
N VAL A 103 -1.80 20.41 -16.89
CA VAL A 103 -2.00 19.32 -15.91
C VAL A 103 -3.08 19.69 -14.89
N LYS A 104 -3.06 20.93 -14.34
CA LYS A 104 -4.09 21.41 -13.42
C LYS A 104 -5.48 21.43 -14.05
N SER A 105 -5.59 21.82 -15.33
CA SER A 105 -6.85 21.82 -16.07
C SER A 105 -7.40 20.39 -16.27
N GLU A 106 -6.53 19.45 -16.62
CA GLU A 106 -6.89 18.04 -16.76
C GLU A 106 -7.33 17.42 -15.41
N LEU A 107 -6.63 17.73 -14.32
CA LEU A 107 -7.00 17.31 -12.96
C LEU A 107 -8.37 17.85 -12.55
N ALA A 108 -8.62 19.13 -12.79
CA ALA A 108 -9.91 19.76 -12.51
C ALA A 108 -11.07 19.09 -13.28
N SER A 109 -10.83 18.63 -14.52
CA SER A 109 -11.81 17.86 -15.30
C SER A 109 -12.17 16.51 -14.66
N LYS A 110 -11.28 15.99 -13.80
CA LYS A 110 -11.49 14.77 -13.01
C LYS A 110 -11.93 15.06 -11.57
N GLU A 111 -12.44 16.28 -11.31
CA GLU A 111 -12.88 16.72 -9.98
C GLU A 111 -11.75 16.71 -8.92
N VAL A 112 -10.52 16.92 -9.34
CA VAL A 112 -9.35 17.19 -8.48
C VAL A 112 -8.99 18.66 -8.71
N VAL A 113 -9.64 19.55 -7.93
CA VAL A 113 -9.50 20.99 -8.13
C VAL A 113 -8.31 21.50 -7.33
N PRO A 114 -7.32 22.16 -7.98
CA PRO A 114 -6.18 22.74 -7.28
C PRO A 114 -6.61 23.83 -6.27
N GLU A 115 -5.84 23.96 -5.19
CA GLU A 115 -6.05 24.99 -4.17
C GLU A 115 -6.02 26.40 -4.77
N ASP A 116 -5.11 26.68 -5.72
CA ASP A 116 -5.01 27.93 -6.46
C ASP A 116 -6.31 28.32 -7.20
N TRP A 117 -7.15 27.33 -7.51
CA TRP A 117 -8.43 27.50 -8.20
C TRP A 117 -9.63 27.38 -7.25
N GLY A 118 -9.38 27.41 -5.94
CA GLY A 118 -10.39 27.34 -4.90
C GLY A 118 -10.83 25.92 -4.52
N GLY A 119 -10.04 24.91 -4.88
CA GLY A 119 -10.21 23.53 -4.43
C GLY A 119 -9.47 23.24 -3.14
N GLU A 120 -9.33 21.96 -2.84
CA GLU A 120 -8.68 21.44 -1.61
C GLU A 120 -7.36 20.70 -1.89
N THR A 121 -7.00 20.49 -3.17
CA THR A 121 -5.84 19.68 -3.54
C THR A 121 -4.61 20.55 -3.75
N GLN A 122 -3.57 20.32 -2.97
CA GLN A 122 -2.28 20.98 -3.16
C GLN A 122 -1.56 20.40 -4.39
N CYS A 123 -1.09 21.28 -5.28
CA CYS A 123 -0.36 20.91 -6.50
C CYS A 123 1.04 21.54 -6.45
N ILE A 124 2.04 20.70 -6.21
CA ILE A 124 3.43 21.12 -6.04
C ILE A 124 4.23 20.79 -7.31
N GLN A 125 4.89 21.79 -7.87
CA GLN A 125 5.77 21.63 -9.02
C GLN A 125 7.14 21.14 -8.56
N ILE A 126 7.63 20.04 -9.13
CA ILE A 126 8.90 19.44 -8.75
C ILE A 126 9.74 19.04 -9.97
N SER A 127 11.04 18.93 -9.76
CA SER A 127 11.93 18.15 -10.61
C SER A 127 12.63 17.10 -9.76
N ALA A 128 12.16 15.86 -9.82
CA ALA A 128 12.75 14.76 -9.08
C ALA A 128 14.21 14.52 -9.51
N LEU A 129 14.56 14.83 -10.78
CA LEU A 129 15.91 14.69 -11.30
C LEU A 129 16.89 15.71 -10.67
N LYS A 130 16.45 16.97 -10.52
CA LYS A 130 17.27 18.05 -9.94
C LYS A 130 17.13 18.17 -8.43
N GLY A 131 16.07 17.59 -7.85
CA GLY A 131 15.70 17.73 -6.44
C GLY A 131 14.90 19.00 -6.15
N ASP A 132 14.60 19.83 -7.17
CA ASP A 132 13.86 21.07 -7.00
C ASP A 132 12.41 20.80 -6.59
N GLY A 133 11.89 21.53 -5.60
CA GLY A 133 10.52 21.45 -5.12
C GLY A 133 10.19 20.20 -4.26
N VAL A 134 11.13 19.28 -4.07
CA VAL A 134 10.91 18.06 -3.26
C VAL A 134 10.66 18.39 -1.80
N GLU A 135 11.37 19.36 -1.24
CA GLU A 135 11.18 19.80 0.14
C GLU A 135 9.79 20.43 0.32
N SER A 136 9.35 21.28 -0.62
CA SER A 136 8.00 21.85 -0.61
C SER A 136 6.91 20.80 -0.72
N LEU A 137 7.14 19.70 -1.46
CA LEU A 137 6.23 18.55 -1.49
C LEU A 137 6.13 17.88 -0.13
N LEU A 138 7.26 17.68 0.55
CA LEU A 138 7.28 17.07 1.89
C LEU A 138 6.61 17.99 2.93
N GLU A 139 6.77 19.29 2.82
CA GLU A 139 6.07 20.26 3.64
C GLU A 139 4.56 20.22 3.42
N ALA A 140 4.11 20.13 2.16
CA ALA A 140 2.70 20.00 1.82
C ALA A 140 2.08 18.71 2.41
N VAL A 141 2.78 17.59 2.32
CA VAL A 141 2.35 16.32 2.93
C VAL A 141 2.29 16.42 4.45
N SER A 142 3.27 17.07 5.07
CA SER A 142 3.30 17.27 6.52
C SER A 142 2.16 18.16 7.00
N LEU A 143 1.84 19.22 6.26
CA LEU A 143 0.72 20.10 6.55
C LEU A 143 -0.62 19.35 6.46
N GLU A 144 -0.80 18.52 5.43
CA GLU A 144 -1.98 17.67 5.29
C GLU A 144 -2.11 16.69 6.46
N ALA A 145 -0.98 16.08 6.88
CA ALA A 145 -0.95 15.19 8.04
C ALA A 145 -1.33 15.91 9.36
N GLU A 146 -0.94 17.17 9.53
CA GLU A 146 -1.35 17.99 10.68
C GLU A 146 -2.85 18.30 10.65
N VAL A 147 -3.41 18.62 9.49
CA VAL A 147 -4.85 18.88 9.30
C VAL A 147 -5.67 17.63 9.65
N LEU A 148 -5.18 16.45 9.30
CA LEU A 148 -5.81 15.17 9.61
C LEU A 148 -5.72 14.79 11.09
N ASP A 149 -4.88 15.47 11.89
CA ASP A 149 -4.63 15.17 13.34
C ASP A 149 -4.33 13.68 13.57
N LEU A 150 -3.45 13.11 12.75
CA LEU A 150 -3.13 11.68 12.76
C LEU A 150 -2.53 11.26 14.10
N LYS A 151 -3.13 10.24 14.72
CA LYS A 151 -2.71 9.71 16.01
C LYS A 151 -2.64 8.20 15.96
N ALA A 152 -1.65 7.63 16.67
CA ALA A 152 -1.54 6.19 16.84
C ALA A 152 -1.14 5.85 18.29
N PHE A 153 -1.67 4.74 18.79
CA PHE A 153 -1.29 4.23 20.11
C PHE A 153 0.00 3.41 19.98
N TYR A 154 1.02 3.76 20.76
CA TYR A 154 2.27 3.01 20.83
C TYR A 154 2.19 1.82 21.78
N ASN A 155 1.41 1.96 22.85
CA ASN A 155 1.31 0.95 23.90
C ASN A 155 0.24 -0.08 23.56
N GLY A 156 0.59 -1.36 23.68
CA GLY A 156 -0.35 -2.45 23.46
C GLY A 156 0.06 -3.41 22.35
N PRO A 157 -0.75 -4.45 22.12
CA PRO A 157 -0.52 -5.39 21.05
C PRO A 157 -0.59 -4.72 19.70
N ALA A 158 0.38 -5.03 18.84
CA ALA A 158 0.41 -4.44 17.52
C ALA A 158 -0.72 -4.98 16.63
N HIS A 159 -1.28 -4.09 15.82
CA HIS A 159 -2.06 -4.47 14.66
C HIS A 159 -1.63 -3.67 13.44
N GLY A 160 -1.87 -4.19 12.27
CA GLY A 160 -1.49 -3.55 11.02
C GLY A 160 -1.87 -4.39 9.81
N VAL A 161 -1.23 -4.11 8.69
CA VAL A 161 -1.56 -4.68 7.40
C VAL A 161 -0.34 -5.29 6.72
N VAL A 162 -0.56 -6.39 5.99
CA VAL A 162 0.44 -7.01 5.12
C VAL A 162 0.51 -6.23 3.82
N LEU A 163 1.67 -5.67 3.51
CA LEU A 163 1.89 -4.94 2.25
C LEU A 163 2.26 -5.91 1.12
N ASP A 164 3.21 -6.80 1.38
CA ASP A 164 3.69 -7.80 0.43
C ASP A 164 4.16 -9.06 1.17
N SER A 165 4.24 -10.19 0.47
CA SER A 165 4.76 -11.43 1.03
C SER A 165 5.40 -12.30 -0.02
N SER A 166 6.38 -13.08 0.40
CA SER A 166 7.11 -13.99 -0.49
C SER A 166 7.63 -15.21 0.27
N THR A 167 8.16 -16.15 -0.49
CA THR A 167 8.91 -17.29 0.07
C THR A 167 10.38 -17.12 -0.27
N GLU A 168 11.21 -16.94 0.74
CA GLU A 168 12.64 -16.77 0.58
C GLU A 168 13.42 -18.04 0.88
N LYS A 169 14.49 -18.31 0.10
CA LYS A 169 15.38 -19.45 0.33
C LYS A 169 16.10 -19.30 1.67
N GLY A 170 15.88 -20.26 2.57
CA GLY A 170 16.52 -20.28 3.90
C GLY A 170 15.74 -19.58 5.02
N GLN A 171 14.87 -18.63 4.71
CA GLN A 171 14.03 -17.95 5.71
C GLN A 171 12.59 -18.48 5.73
N GLY A 172 12.14 -19.12 4.65
CA GLY A 172 10.76 -19.58 4.50
C GLY A 172 9.81 -18.47 4.09
N ALA A 173 8.58 -18.50 4.57
CA ALA A 173 7.60 -17.46 4.32
C ALA A 173 7.97 -16.19 5.09
N VAL A 174 8.05 -15.08 4.37
CA VAL A 174 8.29 -13.73 4.88
C VAL A 174 7.18 -12.79 4.43
N ALA A 175 6.93 -11.76 5.21
CA ALA A 175 5.96 -10.73 4.87
C ALA A 175 6.45 -9.35 5.26
N THR A 176 6.30 -8.39 4.37
CA THR A 176 6.45 -6.97 4.69
C THR A 176 5.14 -6.47 5.26
N VAL A 177 5.16 -6.02 6.50
CA VAL A 177 3.99 -5.52 7.21
C VAL A 177 4.18 -4.08 7.61
N LEU A 178 3.09 -3.33 7.64
CA LEU A 178 3.01 -1.99 8.19
C LEU A 178 2.26 -2.05 9.52
N VAL A 179 2.93 -1.66 10.58
CA VAL A 179 2.29 -1.50 11.89
C VAL A 179 1.43 -0.24 11.87
N LYS A 180 0.15 -0.35 12.19
CA LYS A 180 -0.78 0.80 12.31
C LYS A 180 -0.89 1.30 13.73
N GLU A 181 -1.01 0.41 14.69
CA GLU A 181 -1.07 0.72 16.12
C GLU A 181 -0.35 -0.35 16.94
N GLY A 182 -0.01 0.01 18.17
CA GLY A 182 0.72 -0.85 19.09
C GLY A 182 2.20 -0.98 18.75
N THR A 183 2.87 -1.89 19.41
CA THR A 183 4.30 -2.19 19.19
C THR A 183 4.48 -3.67 18.93
N LEU A 184 5.01 -3.98 17.74
CA LEU A 184 5.34 -5.34 17.32
C LEU A 184 6.73 -5.70 17.80
N LYS A 185 6.89 -6.87 18.45
CA LYS A 185 8.16 -7.32 19.01
C LYS A 185 8.57 -8.69 18.48
N ILE A 186 9.86 -8.94 18.51
CA ILE A 186 10.38 -10.29 18.27
C ILE A 186 9.76 -11.23 19.31
N SER A 187 9.36 -12.40 18.86
CA SER A 187 8.72 -13.45 19.67
C SER A 187 7.23 -13.26 19.95
N ASP A 188 6.61 -12.18 19.49
CA ASP A 188 5.17 -12.03 19.56
C ASP A 188 4.46 -13.11 18.74
N TYR A 189 3.28 -13.51 19.20
CA TYR A 189 2.38 -14.36 18.44
C TYR A 189 1.51 -13.49 17.55
N VAL A 190 1.63 -13.69 16.24
CA VAL A 190 0.86 -12.93 15.24
C VAL A 190 -0.17 -13.84 14.61
N LEU A 191 -1.42 -13.37 14.62
CA LEU A 191 -2.49 -13.91 13.81
C LEU A 191 -2.56 -13.10 12.51
N VAL A 192 -2.37 -13.75 11.38
CA VAL A 192 -2.52 -13.17 10.05
C VAL A 192 -3.28 -14.13 9.16
N GLY A 193 -4.39 -13.65 8.54
CA GLY A 193 -5.29 -14.53 7.84
C GLY A 193 -5.82 -15.66 8.74
N GLU A 194 -5.55 -16.90 8.33
CA GLU A 194 -5.94 -18.11 9.06
C GLU A 194 -4.81 -18.74 9.87
N GLN A 195 -3.61 -18.16 9.84
CA GLN A 195 -2.43 -18.70 10.51
C GLN A 195 -2.04 -17.90 11.74
N THR A 196 -1.52 -18.60 12.73
CA THR A 196 -0.93 -18.01 13.93
C THR A 196 0.49 -18.50 14.07
N LYS A 197 1.44 -17.58 14.15
CA LYS A 197 2.86 -17.91 14.30
C LYS A 197 3.58 -16.95 15.20
N ARG A 198 4.68 -17.44 15.74
CA ARG A 198 5.62 -16.64 16.52
C ARG A 198 6.64 -16.01 15.59
N ILE A 199 6.77 -14.69 15.66
CA ILE A 199 7.76 -13.94 14.88
C ILE A 199 9.17 -14.38 15.28
N ARG A 200 9.99 -14.72 14.30
CA ARG A 200 11.40 -15.10 14.49
C ARG A 200 12.34 -13.92 14.34
N SER A 201 12.09 -13.06 13.36
CA SER A 201 12.89 -11.85 13.13
C SER A 201 12.03 -10.71 12.62
N LEU A 202 12.47 -9.50 12.96
CA LEU A 202 11.99 -8.23 12.43
C LEU A 202 13.18 -7.56 11.75
N LEU A 203 13.04 -7.24 10.47
CA LEU A 203 14.07 -6.56 9.70
C LEU A 203 13.51 -5.24 9.15
N ASP A 204 14.33 -4.20 9.14
CA ASP A 204 14.02 -2.96 8.44
C ASP A 204 14.22 -3.12 6.91
N GLU A 205 13.97 -2.04 6.16
CA GLU A 205 14.15 -2.01 4.71
C GLU A 205 15.60 -2.21 4.25
N ASN A 206 16.57 -2.02 5.15
CA ASN A 206 18.00 -2.20 4.90
C ASN A 206 18.48 -3.60 5.31
N GLY A 207 17.58 -4.44 5.84
CA GLY A 207 17.92 -5.78 6.33
C GLY A 207 18.53 -5.80 7.75
N ASN A 208 18.53 -4.67 8.47
CA ASN A 208 19.00 -4.64 9.85
C ASN A 208 17.94 -5.21 10.79
N GLN A 209 18.39 -5.95 11.78
CA GLN A 209 17.52 -6.56 12.76
C GLN A 209 17.01 -5.53 13.76
N LEU A 210 15.68 -5.43 13.88
CA LEU A 210 14.99 -4.62 14.87
C LEU A 210 14.55 -5.49 16.06
N LYS A 211 14.48 -4.91 17.23
CA LYS A 211 13.91 -5.55 18.42
C LYS A 211 12.41 -5.37 18.49
N GLU A 212 11.94 -4.21 18.07
CA GLU A 212 10.53 -3.82 18.06
C GLU A 212 10.26 -2.81 16.93
N ALA A 213 8.99 -2.73 16.51
CA ALA A 213 8.50 -1.78 15.52
C ALA A 213 7.20 -1.15 16.04
N GLY A 214 7.17 0.18 16.11
CA GLY A 214 6.00 0.97 16.48
C GLY A 214 5.11 1.31 15.27
N PRO A 215 4.09 2.15 15.48
CA PRO A 215 3.21 2.62 14.42
C PRO A 215 3.94 3.29 13.26
N SER A 216 3.42 3.09 12.06
CA SER A 216 3.95 3.61 10.79
C SER A 216 5.35 3.09 10.42
N VAL A 217 5.86 2.06 11.11
CA VAL A 217 7.15 1.44 10.77
C VAL A 217 6.90 0.22 9.88
N PRO A 218 7.41 0.21 8.63
CA PRO A 218 7.37 -0.97 7.78
C PRO A 218 8.48 -1.95 8.21
N VAL A 219 8.12 -3.23 8.35
CA VAL A 219 9.09 -4.27 8.74
C VAL A 219 8.87 -5.56 7.99
N LEU A 220 9.96 -6.24 7.68
CA LEU A 220 9.93 -7.60 7.17
C LEU A 220 9.89 -8.58 8.35
N ILE A 221 8.84 -9.37 8.44
CA ILE A 221 8.68 -10.42 9.45
C ILE A 221 8.97 -11.80 8.86
N SER A 222 9.57 -12.67 9.66
CA SER A 222 9.77 -14.08 9.33
C SER A 222 9.19 -15.01 10.39
N GLY A 223 9.03 -16.28 10.04
CA GLY A 223 8.52 -17.31 10.95
C GLY A 223 7.09 -17.77 10.61
N LEU A 224 6.52 -17.26 9.53
CA LEU A 224 5.23 -17.69 9.00
C LEU A 224 5.34 -19.07 8.34
N ASP A 225 4.23 -19.84 8.27
CA ASP A 225 4.19 -21.12 7.55
C ASP A 225 4.03 -20.92 6.05
N THR A 226 3.15 -20.02 5.69
CA THR A 226 2.83 -19.68 4.30
C THR A 226 2.81 -18.17 4.13
N PRO A 227 3.15 -17.65 2.95
CA PRO A 227 3.02 -16.23 2.69
C PRO A 227 1.55 -15.80 2.85
N PRO A 228 1.24 -14.82 3.70
CA PRO A 228 -0.10 -14.26 3.81
C PRO A 228 -0.45 -13.48 2.55
N LYS A 229 -1.72 -13.21 2.33
CA LYS A 229 -2.12 -12.38 1.21
C LYS A 229 -1.83 -10.91 1.51
N ALA A 230 -1.33 -10.19 0.53
CA ALA A 230 -1.20 -8.74 0.63
C ALA A 230 -2.58 -8.10 0.87
N GLY A 231 -2.65 -7.13 1.78
CA GLY A 231 -3.88 -6.52 2.27
C GLY A 231 -4.56 -7.24 3.43
N GLU A 232 -4.08 -8.41 3.85
CA GLU A 232 -4.57 -9.05 5.07
C GLU A 232 -4.13 -8.28 6.32
N GLU A 233 -5.02 -8.18 7.28
CA GLU A 233 -4.67 -7.61 8.59
C GLU A 233 -3.94 -8.62 9.45
N PHE A 234 -2.97 -8.14 10.22
CA PHE A 234 -2.35 -8.90 11.27
C PHE A 234 -2.64 -8.30 12.64
N VAL A 235 -2.70 -9.13 13.65
CA VAL A 235 -2.91 -8.73 15.04
C VAL A 235 -1.99 -9.55 15.93
N VAL A 236 -1.31 -8.88 16.87
CA VAL A 236 -0.58 -9.54 17.94
C VAL A 236 -1.57 -10.07 18.99
N VAL A 237 -1.40 -11.30 19.41
CA VAL A 237 -2.25 -11.96 20.41
C VAL A 237 -1.42 -12.35 21.62
N GLU A 238 -2.00 -12.22 22.82
CA GLU A 238 -1.27 -12.39 24.08
C GLU A 238 -0.80 -13.82 24.33
N ASN A 239 -1.54 -14.82 23.82
CA ASN A 239 -1.18 -16.20 24.02
C ASN A 239 -1.50 -17.10 22.81
N GLU A 240 -0.71 -18.17 22.68
CA GLU A 240 -0.81 -19.12 21.58
C GLU A 240 -2.14 -19.86 21.54
N LYS A 241 -2.76 -20.12 22.70
CA LYS A 241 -4.03 -20.84 22.77
C LYS A 241 -5.16 -20.04 22.15
N MET A 242 -5.30 -18.78 22.56
CA MET A 242 -6.31 -17.86 22.02
C MET A 242 -6.12 -17.67 20.51
N ALA A 243 -4.86 -17.51 20.09
CA ALA A 243 -4.51 -17.39 18.68
C ALA A 243 -4.94 -18.61 17.86
N LYS A 244 -4.68 -19.81 18.35
CA LYS A 244 -5.08 -21.06 17.67
C LYS A 244 -6.60 -21.25 17.61
N GLU A 245 -7.32 -20.85 18.65
CA GLU A 245 -8.79 -20.88 18.66
C GLU A 245 -9.36 -19.96 17.57
N ILE A 246 -8.93 -18.71 17.52
CA ILE A 246 -9.38 -17.73 16.52
C ILE A 246 -8.99 -18.18 15.09
N SER A 247 -7.76 -18.65 14.90
CA SER A 247 -7.28 -19.17 13.62
C SER A 247 -8.13 -20.36 13.15
N SER A 248 -8.44 -21.30 14.04
CA SER A 248 -9.28 -22.46 13.73
C SER A 248 -10.71 -22.05 13.36
N GLU A 249 -11.29 -21.06 14.03
CA GLU A 249 -12.63 -20.55 13.69
C GLU A 249 -12.62 -19.84 12.31
N ARG A 250 -11.62 -18.99 12.04
CA ARG A 250 -11.48 -18.36 10.73
C ARG A 250 -11.33 -19.38 9.61
N ALA A 251 -10.48 -20.39 9.80
CA ALA A 251 -10.29 -21.48 8.82
C ALA A 251 -11.58 -22.27 8.55
N LYS A 252 -12.36 -22.57 9.59
CA LYS A 252 -13.68 -23.21 9.42
C LYS A 252 -14.63 -22.34 8.59
N LYS A 253 -14.75 -21.07 8.96
CA LYS A 253 -15.63 -20.12 8.26
C LYS A 253 -15.24 -19.92 6.79
N SER A 254 -13.95 -19.78 6.49
CA SER A 254 -13.43 -19.70 5.12
C SER A 254 -13.75 -20.97 4.32
N ARG A 255 -13.59 -22.15 4.96
CA ARG A 255 -13.91 -23.42 4.32
C ARG A 255 -15.40 -23.52 3.98
N GLU A 256 -16.28 -23.11 4.89
CA GLU A 256 -17.73 -23.08 4.66
C GLU A 256 -18.10 -22.15 3.51
N ILE A 257 -17.55 -20.93 3.49
CA ILE A 257 -17.78 -19.95 2.41
C ILE A 257 -17.30 -20.52 1.07
N ARG A 258 -16.12 -21.16 1.05
CA ARG A 258 -15.59 -21.76 -0.18
C ARG A 258 -16.46 -22.90 -0.69
N LEU A 259 -16.94 -23.76 0.20
CA LEU A 259 -17.85 -24.85 -0.16
C LEU A 259 -19.19 -24.33 -0.68
N ALA A 260 -19.75 -23.30 -0.04
CA ALA A 260 -20.98 -22.65 -0.51
C ALA A 260 -20.83 -22.04 -1.91
N ARG A 261 -19.71 -21.34 -2.17
CA ARG A 261 -19.41 -20.80 -3.50
C ARG A 261 -19.28 -21.91 -4.56
N GLN A 262 -18.58 -23.00 -4.25
CA GLN A 262 -18.46 -24.15 -5.17
C GLN A 262 -19.82 -24.78 -5.48
N GLN A 263 -20.71 -24.89 -4.50
CA GLN A 263 -22.06 -25.38 -4.71
C GLN A 263 -22.88 -24.46 -5.63
N ILE A 264 -22.78 -23.15 -5.46
CA ILE A 264 -23.44 -22.16 -6.35
C ILE A 264 -22.91 -22.30 -7.77
N THR A 265 -21.58 -22.32 -7.96
CA THR A 265 -20.97 -22.45 -9.29
C THR A 265 -21.35 -23.79 -9.96
N ASN A 266 -21.43 -24.87 -9.20
CA ASN A 266 -21.88 -26.16 -9.74
C ASN A 266 -23.35 -26.14 -10.13
N LEU A 267 -24.22 -25.45 -9.39
CA LEU A 267 -25.62 -25.25 -9.73
C LEU A 267 -25.78 -24.40 -11.01
N GLU A 268 -25.04 -23.31 -11.12
CA GLU A 268 -25.03 -22.46 -12.32
C GLU A 268 -24.61 -23.26 -13.56
N ASN A 269 -23.53 -24.04 -13.46
CA ASN A 269 -23.07 -24.89 -14.56
C ASN A 269 -24.09 -25.99 -14.95
N LEU A 270 -24.86 -26.53 -13.99
CA LEU A 270 -25.93 -27.48 -14.25
C LEU A 270 -27.10 -26.82 -14.98
N PHE A 271 -27.52 -25.63 -14.56
CA PHE A 271 -28.58 -24.85 -15.26
C PHE A 271 -28.17 -24.47 -16.68
N ASP A 272 -26.93 -24.04 -16.90
CA ASP A 272 -26.42 -23.72 -18.24
C ASP A 272 -26.34 -24.93 -19.15
N SER A 273 -26.02 -26.11 -18.60
CA SER A 273 -26.01 -27.38 -19.36
C SER A 273 -27.43 -27.87 -19.74
N GLU A 274 -28.41 -27.64 -18.87
CA GLU A 274 -29.83 -27.95 -19.19
C GLU A 274 -30.41 -27.00 -20.22
N LEU A 275 -30.12 -25.69 -20.16
CA LEU A 275 -30.52 -24.71 -21.14
C LEU A 275 -29.93 -24.98 -22.53
N SER A 276 -28.64 -25.42 -22.59
CA SER A 276 -27.99 -25.78 -23.85
C SER A 276 -28.60 -27.03 -24.51
N ASN A 277 -29.12 -27.97 -23.73
CA ASN A 277 -29.74 -29.18 -24.23
C ASN A 277 -31.20 -28.95 -24.74
N HIS A 278 -31.84 -27.87 -24.32
CA HIS A 278 -33.20 -27.53 -24.79
C HIS A 278 -33.25 -26.66 -26.05
N THR A 279 -32.10 -26.17 -26.54
CA THR A 279 -32.02 -25.30 -27.72
C THR A 279 -31.74 -26.08 -29.02
N ILE A 280 -31.64 -27.42 -28.96
CA ILE A 280 -31.44 -28.28 -30.13
C ILE A 280 -32.63 -29.24 -30.25
N SER A 281 -33.79 -28.70 -30.59
CA SER A 281 -34.97 -29.50 -31.09
C SER A 281 -35.70 -28.67 -32.11
#